data_ebf514b8ccb7e8136584939f2c8be054
#
_entry.id   ebf514b8ccb7e8136584939f2c8be054
#
_cell.length_a   1.000
_cell.length_b   1.000
_cell.length_c   1.000
_cell.angle_alpha   90.00
_cell.angle_beta   90.00
_cell.angle_gamma   90.00
#
_symmetry.space_group_name_H-M   'P 1'
#
loop_
_entity.id
_entity.type
_entity.pdbx_description
1 polymer ?
#
loop_
_entity_poly.entity_id
_entity_poly.type
_entity_poly.pdbx_seq_one_letter_code
_entity_poly.pdbx_strand_id
1 'polypeptide(L)'
;MTAAPDRPRRSIVIASIGFGQILAWGSSYYLLAVLAEPMVRETGWSQAWVIAALSLGLLTSGLVSPAVGRRIERFGGRPVLAASAVLLAIGLLIQAAAPNVAVFIAAWLVIGVGMGAGLYDPAFSTLGRLYGEHARSAITHLTLFGGFASTVCWPLDRRAHV
;
A
#
# COMPACT_ATOMS: atom_id res chain seq x y z
N MET A 1 -32.09 2.20 27.56
CA MET A 1 -30.72 1.60 27.62
C MET A 1 -30.33 1.32 26.19
N THR A 2 -29.65 2.25 25.53
CA THR A 2 -29.12 2.08 24.19
C THR A 2 -27.78 1.34 24.33
N ALA A 3 -27.71 0.11 23.80
CA ALA A 3 -26.49 -0.67 23.76
C ALA A 3 -25.40 0.15 23.04
N ALA A 4 -24.27 0.39 23.70
CA ALA A 4 -23.10 1.01 23.10
C ALA A 4 -22.66 0.13 21.91
N PRO A 5 -22.38 0.72 20.72
CA PRO A 5 -21.95 -0.06 19.57
C PRO A 5 -20.69 -0.86 19.95
N ASP A 6 -20.75 -2.16 19.69
CA ASP A 6 -19.71 -3.13 19.99
C ASP A 6 -18.40 -2.68 19.33
N ARG A 7 -17.48 -2.08 20.09
CA ARG A 7 -16.19 -1.63 19.57
C ARG A 7 -15.39 -2.88 19.18
N PRO A 8 -14.99 -3.02 17.91
CA PRO A 8 -14.22 -4.20 17.51
C PRO A 8 -12.97 -4.33 18.38
N ARG A 9 -12.68 -5.57 18.79
CA ARG A 9 -11.51 -5.85 19.64
C ARG A 9 -10.27 -5.26 19.03
N ARG A 10 -9.48 -4.52 19.80
CA ARG A 10 -8.27 -3.81 19.37
C ARG A 10 -7.33 -4.69 18.54
N SER A 11 -7.19 -5.96 18.93
CA SER A 11 -6.37 -6.95 18.20
C SER A 11 -6.86 -7.19 16.78
N ILE A 12 -8.18 -7.26 16.57
CA ILE A 12 -8.77 -7.47 15.23
C ILE A 12 -8.49 -6.27 14.34
N VAL A 13 -8.63 -5.05 14.85
CA VAL A 13 -8.35 -3.82 14.07
C VAL A 13 -6.88 -3.76 13.67
N ILE A 14 -5.95 -4.01 14.62
CA ILE A 14 -4.52 -4.00 14.34
C ILE A 14 -4.15 -5.10 13.34
N ALA A 15 -4.67 -6.31 13.50
CA ALA A 15 -4.41 -7.43 12.59
C ALA A 15 -4.94 -7.15 11.18
N SER A 16 -6.15 -6.60 11.07
CA SER A 16 -6.75 -6.26 9.76
C SER A 16 -5.95 -5.18 9.02
N ILE A 17 -5.54 -4.11 9.73
CA ILE A 17 -4.70 -3.06 9.15
C ILE A 17 -3.31 -3.64 8.83
N GLY A 18 -2.73 -4.46 9.70
CA GLY A 18 -1.43 -5.11 9.49
C GLY A 18 -1.42 -6.00 8.25
N PHE A 19 -2.45 -6.82 8.06
CA PHE A 19 -2.60 -7.63 6.85
C PHE A 19 -2.73 -6.75 5.60
N GLY A 20 -3.52 -5.67 5.68
CA GLY A 20 -3.62 -4.67 4.61
C GLY A 20 -2.27 -4.04 4.27
N GLN A 21 -1.42 -3.76 5.28
CA GLN A 21 -0.06 -3.24 5.05
C GLN A 21 0.84 -4.23 4.33
N ILE A 22 0.80 -5.53 4.70
CA ILE A 22 1.57 -6.57 4.01
C ILE A 22 1.18 -6.61 2.53
N LEU A 23 -0.12 -6.61 2.24
CA LEU A 23 -0.61 -6.60 0.86
C LEU A 23 -0.22 -5.32 0.12
N ALA A 24 -0.37 -4.15 0.73
CA ALA A 24 -0.05 -2.86 0.11
C ALA A 24 1.44 -2.73 -0.23
N TRP A 25 2.33 -3.09 0.69
CA TRP A 25 3.77 -3.09 0.46
C TRP A 25 4.19 -4.18 -0.54
N GLY A 26 3.63 -5.38 -0.41
CA GLY A 26 3.89 -6.50 -1.31
C GLY A 26 3.49 -6.20 -2.75
N SER A 27 2.32 -5.60 -2.96
CA SER A 27 1.78 -5.29 -4.29
C SER A 27 2.33 -4.00 -4.91
N SER A 28 3.10 -3.22 -4.19
CA SER A 28 3.73 -1.99 -4.71
C SER A 28 5.25 -2.13 -4.81
N TYR A 29 5.95 -1.87 -3.71
CA TYR A 29 7.43 -1.87 -3.70
C TYR A 29 8.05 -3.22 -4.02
N TYR A 30 7.60 -4.27 -3.34
CA TYR A 30 8.23 -5.59 -3.48
C TYR A 30 7.91 -6.23 -4.83
N LEU A 31 6.69 -6.04 -5.33
CA LEU A 31 6.29 -6.58 -6.62
C LEU A 31 7.20 -6.05 -7.74
N LEU A 32 7.44 -4.73 -7.77
CA LEU A 32 8.30 -4.17 -8.82
C LEU A 32 9.77 -4.56 -8.64
N ALA A 33 10.25 -4.66 -7.39
CA ALA A 33 11.62 -5.09 -7.14
C ALA A 33 11.89 -6.51 -7.71
N VAL A 34 10.88 -7.38 -7.66
CA VAL A 34 10.96 -8.76 -8.18
C VAL A 34 10.71 -8.81 -9.70
N LEU A 35 9.73 -8.06 -10.19
CA LEU A 35 9.28 -8.15 -11.58
C LEU A 35 10.03 -7.22 -12.55
N ALA A 36 10.82 -6.25 -12.08
CA ALA A 36 11.46 -5.28 -12.96
C ALA A 36 12.36 -5.95 -14.02
N GLU A 37 13.18 -6.90 -13.63
CA GLU A 37 14.08 -7.59 -14.56
C GLU A 37 13.35 -8.51 -15.55
N PRO A 38 12.42 -9.40 -15.12
CA PRO A 38 11.57 -10.15 -16.05
C PRO A 38 10.79 -9.24 -17.01
N MET A 39 10.21 -8.15 -16.54
CA MET A 39 9.46 -7.21 -17.38
C MET A 39 10.33 -6.59 -18.45
N VAL A 40 11.53 -6.13 -18.12
CA VAL A 40 12.50 -5.58 -19.09
C VAL A 40 12.84 -6.61 -20.16
N ARG A 41 13.05 -7.88 -19.78
CA ARG A 41 13.38 -8.96 -20.72
C ARG A 41 12.21 -9.31 -21.64
N GLU A 42 10.99 -9.41 -21.12
CA GLU A 42 9.83 -9.83 -21.89
C GLU A 42 9.27 -8.74 -22.79
N THR A 43 9.24 -7.49 -22.28
CA THR A 43 8.64 -6.36 -23.01
C THR A 43 9.63 -5.61 -23.89
N GLY A 44 10.93 -5.75 -23.63
CA GLY A 44 11.97 -4.95 -24.28
C GLY A 44 12.00 -3.50 -23.83
N TRP A 45 11.26 -3.14 -22.78
CA TRP A 45 11.26 -1.76 -22.24
C TRP A 45 12.59 -1.47 -21.54
N SER A 46 13.02 -0.21 -21.61
CA SER A 46 14.23 0.19 -20.90
C SER A 46 13.99 0.16 -19.39
N GLN A 47 14.95 -0.37 -18.65
CA GLN A 47 14.94 -0.40 -17.19
C GLN A 47 14.72 0.99 -16.58
N ALA A 48 15.22 2.04 -17.24
CA ALA A 48 15.03 3.42 -16.78
C ALA A 48 13.55 3.81 -16.71
N TRP A 49 12.73 3.39 -17.68
CA TRP A 49 11.29 3.67 -17.66
C TRP A 49 10.54 2.90 -16.58
N VAL A 50 10.94 1.65 -16.31
CA VAL A 50 10.36 0.83 -15.25
C VAL A 50 10.63 1.46 -13.88
N ILE A 51 11.87 1.91 -13.65
CA ILE A 51 12.24 2.61 -12.39
C ILE A 51 11.57 3.99 -12.31
N ALA A 52 11.51 4.74 -13.41
CA ALA A 52 10.87 6.05 -13.46
C ALA A 52 9.38 5.95 -13.10
N ALA A 53 8.69 4.89 -13.50
CA ALA A 53 7.29 4.67 -13.14
C ALA A 53 7.09 4.55 -11.62
N LEU A 54 7.96 3.80 -10.92
CA LEU A 54 7.97 3.75 -9.46
C LEU A 54 8.18 5.14 -8.85
N SER A 55 9.15 5.89 -9.35
CA SER A 55 9.46 7.24 -8.86
C SER A 55 8.25 8.18 -9.01
N LEU A 56 7.55 8.11 -10.15
CA LEU A 56 6.31 8.86 -10.38
C LEU A 56 5.17 8.41 -9.45
N GLY A 57 5.05 7.12 -9.18
CA GLY A 57 4.11 6.59 -8.20
C GLY A 57 4.39 7.13 -6.79
N LEU A 58 5.66 7.14 -6.37
CA LEU A 58 6.08 7.70 -5.08
C LEU A 58 5.81 9.20 -4.98
N LEU A 59 6.12 9.95 -6.03
CA LEU A 59 5.82 11.38 -6.10
C LEU A 59 4.30 11.61 -5.97
N THR A 60 3.50 10.85 -6.71
CA THR A 60 2.03 10.90 -6.63
C THR A 60 1.55 10.59 -5.21
N SER A 61 2.09 9.55 -4.58
CA SER A 61 1.78 9.19 -3.18
C SER A 61 2.03 10.36 -2.22
N GLY A 62 3.20 11.00 -2.34
CA GLY A 62 3.54 12.17 -1.53
C GLY A 62 2.59 13.35 -1.76
N LEU A 63 2.25 13.65 -3.01
CA LEU A 63 1.37 14.76 -3.38
C LEU A 63 -0.07 14.57 -2.87
N VAL A 64 -0.58 13.34 -2.83
CA VAL A 64 -1.95 13.06 -2.36
C VAL A 64 -2.04 12.92 -0.84
N SER A 65 -0.92 12.64 -0.16
CA SER A 65 -0.88 12.37 1.29
C SER A 65 -1.57 13.45 2.14
N PRO A 66 -1.38 14.77 1.92
CA PRO A 66 -2.07 15.79 2.70
C PRO A 66 -3.60 15.77 2.51
N ALA A 67 -4.06 15.45 1.30
CA ALA A 67 -5.50 15.36 1.03
C ALA A 67 -6.11 14.12 1.69
N VAL A 68 -5.35 13.03 1.73
CA VAL A 68 -5.73 11.78 2.40
C VAL A 68 -5.84 12.00 3.91
N GLY A 69 -4.86 12.69 4.54
CA GLY A 69 -4.91 13.03 5.96
C GLY A 69 -6.20 13.77 6.32
N ARG A 70 -6.55 14.83 5.59
CA ARG A 70 -7.81 15.57 5.79
C ARG A 70 -9.07 14.70 5.63
N ARG A 71 -9.06 13.74 4.70
CA ARG A 71 -10.17 12.81 4.53
C ARG A 71 -10.31 11.84 5.71
N ILE A 72 -9.19 11.36 6.24
CA ILE A 72 -9.18 10.51 7.44
C ILE A 72 -9.73 11.27 8.66
N GLU A 73 -9.33 12.52 8.82
CA GLU A 73 -9.86 13.39 9.90
C GLU A 73 -11.37 13.58 9.77
N ARG A 74 -11.88 13.78 8.56
CA ARG A 74 -13.29 14.09 8.32
C ARG A 74 -14.18 12.84 8.33
N PHE A 75 -13.79 11.77 7.64
CA PHE A 75 -14.61 10.60 7.38
C PHE A 75 -14.17 9.32 8.12
N GLY A 76 -13.02 9.37 8.79
CA GLY A 76 -12.39 8.22 9.41
C GLY A 76 -11.50 7.41 8.45
N GLY A 77 -10.68 6.53 9.01
CA GLY A 77 -9.69 5.78 8.23
C GLY A 77 -10.25 4.61 7.44
N ARG A 78 -11.35 3.98 7.90
CA ARG A 78 -11.89 2.77 7.25
C ARG A 78 -12.22 2.95 5.77
N PRO A 79 -13.01 3.97 5.37
CA PRO A 79 -13.33 4.16 3.96
C PRO A 79 -12.10 4.53 3.12
N VAL A 80 -11.14 5.26 3.69
CA VAL A 80 -9.92 5.66 3.00
C VAL A 80 -9.01 4.45 2.74
N LEU A 81 -8.80 3.60 3.74
CA LEU A 81 -8.01 2.37 3.59
C LEU A 81 -8.68 1.37 2.64
N ALA A 82 -10.01 1.26 2.66
CA ALA A 82 -10.75 0.43 1.69
C ALA A 82 -10.61 0.97 0.26
N ALA A 83 -10.73 2.28 0.06
CA ALA A 83 -10.51 2.91 -1.24
C ALA A 83 -9.08 2.71 -1.75
N SER A 84 -8.09 2.76 -0.87
CA SER A 84 -6.68 2.45 -1.20
C SER A 84 -6.54 1.04 -1.76
N ALA A 85 -7.10 0.04 -1.10
CA ALA A 85 -7.04 -1.35 -1.56
C ALA A 85 -7.66 -1.52 -2.97
N VAL A 86 -8.79 -0.85 -3.23
CA VAL A 86 -9.42 -0.84 -4.56
C VAL A 86 -8.53 -0.17 -5.60
N LEU A 87 -7.92 0.98 -5.27
CA LEU A 87 -7.02 1.69 -6.17
C LEU A 87 -5.77 0.88 -6.50
N LEU A 88 -5.19 0.22 -5.50
CA LEU A 88 -4.05 -0.69 -5.72
C LEU A 88 -4.44 -1.84 -6.64
N ALA A 89 -5.59 -2.48 -6.41
CA ALA A 89 -6.09 -3.56 -7.27
C ALA A 89 -6.32 -3.09 -8.71
N ILE A 90 -6.97 -1.94 -8.92
CA ILE A 90 -7.19 -1.36 -10.25
C ILE A 90 -5.85 -1.04 -10.91
N GLY A 91 -4.92 -0.39 -10.21
CA GLY A 91 -3.60 -0.07 -10.74
C GLY A 91 -2.82 -1.31 -11.16
N LEU A 92 -2.87 -2.38 -10.37
CA LEU A 92 -2.23 -3.66 -10.71
C LEU A 92 -2.87 -4.32 -11.93
N LEU A 93 -4.19 -4.26 -12.07
CA LEU A 93 -4.88 -4.78 -13.25
C LEU A 93 -4.50 -4.01 -14.51
N ILE A 94 -4.43 -2.68 -14.44
CA ILE A 94 -3.97 -1.84 -15.56
C ILE A 94 -2.52 -2.17 -15.89
N GLN A 95 -1.67 -2.33 -14.88
CA GLN A 95 -0.25 -2.69 -15.05
C GLN A 95 -0.11 -4.05 -15.74
N ALA A 96 -0.86 -5.06 -15.30
CA ALA A 96 -0.83 -6.41 -15.89
C ALA A 96 -1.31 -6.43 -17.34
N ALA A 97 -2.23 -5.54 -17.71
CA ALA A 97 -2.76 -5.43 -19.06
C ALA A 97 -2.03 -4.37 -19.92
N ALA A 98 -0.95 -3.77 -19.43
CA ALA A 98 -0.30 -2.63 -20.08
C ALA A 98 0.35 -3.02 -21.43
N PRO A 99 -0.14 -2.54 -22.57
CA PRO A 99 0.41 -2.86 -23.88
C PRO A 99 1.66 -2.04 -24.21
N ASN A 100 1.94 -0.99 -23.48
CA ASN A 100 3.06 -0.08 -23.68
C ASN A 100 3.47 0.65 -22.40
N VAL A 101 4.63 1.27 -22.43
CA VAL A 101 5.23 2.02 -21.29
C VAL A 101 4.32 3.16 -20.80
N ALA A 102 3.58 3.83 -21.69
CA ALA A 102 2.71 4.94 -21.29
C ALA A 102 1.57 4.46 -20.39
N VAL A 103 0.92 3.34 -20.73
CA VAL A 103 -0.13 2.73 -19.90
C VAL A 103 0.46 2.18 -18.61
N PHE A 104 1.67 1.62 -18.64
CA PHE A 104 2.39 1.18 -17.46
C PHE A 104 2.67 2.34 -16.48
N ILE A 105 3.12 3.49 -16.98
CA ILE A 105 3.32 4.70 -16.17
C ILE A 105 1.98 5.19 -15.60
N ALA A 106 0.92 5.21 -16.41
CA ALA A 106 -0.42 5.60 -15.94
C ALA A 106 -0.92 4.68 -14.82
N ALA A 107 -0.68 3.36 -14.92
CA ALA A 107 -0.97 2.41 -13.84
C ALA A 107 -0.23 2.78 -12.54
N TRP A 108 1.04 3.18 -12.64
CA TRP A 108 1.84 3.61 -11.49
C TRP A 108 1.34 4.91 -10.85
N LEU A 109 0.75 5.82 -11.61
CA LEU A 109 0.08 6.99 -11.03
C LEU A 109 -1.14 6.57 -10.18
N VAL A 110 -1.94 5.61 -10.67
CA VAL A 110 -3.08 5.06 -9.91
C VAL A 110 -2.59 4.31 -8.66
N ILE A 111 -1.56 3.46 -8.80
CA ILE A 111 -0.91 2.77 -7.68
C ILE A 111 -0.39 3.79 -6.66
N GLY A 112 0.23 4.88 -7.11
CA GLY A 112 0.74 5.96 -6.26
C GLY A 112 -0.36 6.62 -5.42
N VAL A 113 -1.53 6.88 -5.98
CA VAL A 113 -2.69 7.36 -5.21
C VAL A 113 -3.10 6.32 -4.17
N GLY A 114 -3.16 5.04 -4.54
CA GLY A 114 -3.44 3.93 -3.63
C GLY A 114 -2.42 3.84 -2.51
N MET A 115 -1.12 3.96 -2.82
CA MET A 115 -0.03 3.98 -1.83
C MET A 115 -0.17 5.14 -0.84
N GLY A 116 -0.42 6.36 -1.33
CA GLY A 116 -0.62 7.55 -0.50
C GLY A 116 -1.85 7.45 0.43
N ALA A 117 -2.84 6.64 0.04
CA ALA A 117 -4.06 6.44 0.82
C ALA A 117 -4.01 5.19 1.74
N GLY A 118 -3.04 4.29 1.58
CA GLY A 118 -3.05 2.98 2.24
C GLY A 118 -1.79 2.55 2.97
N LEU A 119 -0.63 3.19 2.74
CA LEU A 119 0.61 2.85 3.42
C LEU A 119 0.63 3.35 4.88
N TYR A 120 1.80 3.48 5.47
CA TYR A 120 1.96 3.74 6.91
C TYR A 120 1.28 5.02 7.40
N ASP A 121 1.39 6.14 6.68
CA ASP A 121 0.86 7.43 7.15
C ASP A 121 -0.66 7.40 7.38
N PRO A 122 -1.49 6.92 6.43
CA PRO A 122 -2.92 6.75 6.65
C PRO A 122 -3.26 5.73 7.73
N ALA A 123 -2.49 4.64 7.82
CA ALA A 123 -2.69 3.62 8.85
C ALA A 123 -2.41 4.18 10.24
N PHE A 124 -1.30 4.91 10.41
CA PHE A 124 -0.93 5.57 11.68
C PHE A 124 -1.93 6.66 12.07
N SER A 125 -2.36 7.51 11.11
CA SER A 125 -3.39 8.52 11.33
C SER A 125 -4.72 7.88 11.78
N THR A 126 -5.07 6.75 11.18
CA THR A 126 -6.27 5.97 11.56
C THR A 126 -6.15 5.43 12.99
N LEU A 127 -5.02 4.84 13.34
CA LEU A 127 -4.76 4.34 14.69
C LEU A 127 -4.68 5.47 15.73
N GLY A 128 -4.06 6.59 15.37
CA GLY A 128 -4.00 7.79 16.20
C GLY A 128 -5.40 8.31 16.54
N ARG A 129 -6.28 8.40 15.54
CA ARG A 129 -7.68 8.81 15.73
C ARG A 129 -8.48 7.82 16.58
N LEU A 130 -8.25 6.52 16.44
CA LEU A 130 -8.99 5.49 17.16
C LEU A 130 -8.56 5.33 18.61
N TYR A 131 -7.27 5.48 18.89
CA TYR A 131 -6.68 5.12 20.19
C TYR A 131 -6.04 6.28 20.94
N GLY A 132 -5.91 7.48 20.34
CA GLY A 132 -5.35 8.67 20.98
C GLY A 132 -3.98 8.41 21.62
N GLU A 133 -3.82 8.68 22.91
CA GLU A 133 -2.58 8.49 23.65
C GLU A 133 -2.10 7.02 23.68
N HIS A 134 -3.00 6.05 23.50
CA HIS A 134 -2.70 4.63 23.45
C HIS A 134 -2.32 4.14 22.03
N ALA A 135 -2.25 5.04 21.04
CA ALA A 135 -1.91 4.69 19.66
C ALA A 135 -0.47 4.18 19.51
N ARG A 136 0.48 4.63 20.34
CA ARG A 136 1.89 4.21 20.28
C ARG A 136 2.06 2.70 20.21
N SER A 137 1.44 1.98 21.15
CA SER A 137 1.51 0.52 21.19
C SER A 137 0.88 -0.13 19.94
N ALA A 138 -0.20 0.42 19.41
CA ALA A 138 -0.83 -0.08 18.19
C ALA A 138 0.05 0.17 16.95
N ILE A 139 0.70 1.32 16.86
CA ILE A 139 1.65 1.68 15.79
C ILE A 139 2.87 0.75 15.84
N THR A 140 3.44 0.49 17.03
CA THR A 140 4.57 -0.45 17.19
C THR A 140 4.23 -1.85 16.69
N HIS A 141 3.04 -2.37 17.04
CA HIS A 141 2.61 -3.67 16.52
C HIS A 141 2.42 -3.64 15.00
N LEU A 142 1.89 -2.55 14.45
CA LEU A 142 1.69 -2.42 13.01
C LEU A 142 3.03 -2.36 12.23
N THR A 143 4.04 -1.67 12.75
CA THR A 143 5.38 -1.64 12.13
C THR A 143 6.06 -3.01 12.14
N LEU A 144 5.79 -3.85 13.15
CA LEU A 144 6.25 -5.24 13.16
C LEU A 144 5.62 -6.06 12.02
N PHE A 145 4.34 -5.88 11.72
CA PHE A 145 3.70 -6.51 10.56
C PHE A 145 4.35 -6.09 9.24
N GLY A 146 4.69 -4.82 9.07
CA GLY A 146 5.41 -4.34 7.88
C GLY A 146 6.83 -4.88 7.77
N GLY A 147 7.55 -5.02 8.89
CA GLY A 147 8.85 -5.68 8.93
C GLY A 147 8.78 -7.17 8.54
N PHE A 148 7.70 -7.86 8.94
CA PHE A 148 7.44 -9.24 8.51
C PHE A 148 7.20 -9.37 7.00
N ALA A 149 6.63 -8.35 6.34
CA ALA A 149 6.42 -8.37 4.90
C ALA A 149 7.74 -8.57 4.14
N SER A 150 8.83 -7.90 4.55
CA SER A 150 10.16 -8.08 3.95
C SER A 150 10.69 -9.49 4.14
N THR A 151 10.47 -10.08 5.33
CA THR A 151 10.94 -11.43 5.66
C THR A 151 10.20 -12.52 4.89
N VAL A 152 8.93 -12.30 4.55
CA VAL A 152 8.12 -13.24 3.77
C VAL A 152 8.39 -13.11 2.26
N CYS A 153 8.55 -11.88 1.76
CA CYS A 153 8.76 -11.64 0.33
C CYS A 153 10.17 -12.02 -0.15
N TRP A 154 11.21 -11.83 0.70
CA TRP A 154 12.59 -12.14 0.35
C TRP A 154 12.89 -13.62 0.02
N PRO A 155 12.37 -14.64 0.74
CA PRO A 155 12.59 -16.04 0.38
C PRO A 155 11.84 -16.48 -0.88
N LEU A 156 10.72 -15.82 -1.23
CA LEU A 156 9.96 -16.12 -2.45
C LEU A 156 10.74 -15.71 -3.69
N ASP A 157 11.50 -14.61 -3.61
CA ASP A 157 12.37 -14.12 -4.67
C ASP A 157 13.47 -15.14 -5.02
N ARG A 158 14.13 -15.73 -4.02
CA ARG A 158 15.19 -16.73 -4.24
C ARG A 158 14.72 -18.03 -4.89
N ARG A 159 13.43 -18.38 -4.77
CA ARG A 159 12.88 -19.61 -5.37
C ARG A 159 12.43 -19.40 -6.81
N ALA A 160 12.23 -18.17 -7.24
CA ALA A 160 11.86 -17.84 -8.62
C ALA A 160 13.06 -17.82 -9.58
N HIS A 161 14.29 -17.87 -9.04
CA HIS A 161 15.56 -17.84 -9.81
C HIS A 161 16.29 -19.20 -9.83
N VAL A 162 15.67 -20.28 -9.39
CA VAL A 162 16.09 -21.67 -9.54
C VAL A 162 15.10 -22.37 -10.46
#